data_7f41000fb10aabac9353626cfaaaa7d1
#
_entry.id   7f41000fb10aabac9353626cfaaaa7d1
#
_cell.length_a   1.000
_cell.length_b   1.000
_cell.length_c   1.000
_cell.angle_alpha   90.00
_cell.angle_beta   90.00
_cell.angle_gamma   90.00
#
_symmetry.space_group_name_H-M   'P 1'
#
loop_
_entity.id
_entity.type
_entity.pdbx_description
1 polymer ?
#
loop_
_entity_poly.entity_id
_entity_poly.type
_entity_poly.pdbx_seq_one_letter_code
_entity_poly.pdbx_strand_id
1 'polypeptide(L)'
;VSRSLADALEKLLVAGGRLAASQLTAAQRGALEEFARRTLAVRLSVSGRGSLYQIAAPEQVQAHLAQLRPGHTENAASVIPQRALNMSRNRDSKSGSARHSVQYLLLKAVNDGQYWRDGKGELLDVSQLTQTCGAAALAVQSGDDWHTASPLWLIENQALFDDISWLPADASGTLCYYSGQLSGLLLNWLADRPRASQVILFPDYDGIGLQNFARLYELMGDACKLWLMPDWQERLRLYGNQRIWQDNLANYQDAVSRLRSLGMPSELAELCDALQGMGLALEQESVFLRRGISQQPVNKMLSEDLELIEISKSRSSETALPVNLDDL
;
A
#
# COMPACT_ATOMS: atom_id res chain seq x y z
N VAL A 1 -17.08 -20.21 5.43
CA VAL A 1 -17.50 -21.43 6.20
C VAL A 1 -16.29 -22.24 6.62
N SER A 2 -15.31 -22.51 5.73
CA SER A 2 -14.15 -23.36 6.05
C SER A 2 -13.24 -22.82 7.17
N ARG A 3 -13.00 -21.49 7.20
CA ARG A 3 -12.16 -20.86 8.22
C ARG A 3 -12.79 -20.93 9.62
N SER A 4 -14.06 -20.56 9.74
CA SER A 4 -14.77 -20.59 11.02
C SER A 4 -14.85 -21.99 11.61
N LEU A 5 -15.01 -23.02 10.74
CA LEU A 5 -14.98 -24.40 11.16
C LEU A 5 -13.58 -24.82 11.65
N ALA A 6 -12.54 -24.52 10.89
CA ALA A 6 -11.17 -24.85 11.27
C ALA A 6 -10.78 -24.22 12.62
N ASP A 7 -11.10 -22.93 12.80
CA ASP A 7 -10.88 -22.24 14.09
C ASP A 7 -11.64 -22.87 15.25
N ALA A 8 -12.87 -23.32 15.01
CA ALA A 8 -13.69 -23.98 16.04
C ALA A 8 -13.13 -25.36 16.41
N LEU A 9 -12.75 -26.17 15.42
CA LEU A 9 -12.14 -27.49 15.64
C LEU A 9 -10.80 -27.38 16.38
N GLU A 10 -9.96 -26.42 16.01
CA GLU A 10 -8.69 -26.17 16.69
C GLU A 10 -8.89 -25.77 18.16
N LYS A 11 -9.80 -24.83 18.45
CA LYS A 11 -10.15 -24.45 19.82
C LYS A 11 -10.66 -25.65 20.63
N LEU A 12 -11.49 -26.49 20.00
CA LEU A 12 -12.04 -27.66 20.65
C LEU A 12 -10.94 -28.71 20.97
N LEU A 13 -9.99 -28.91 20.08
CA LEU A 13 -8.83 -29.80 20.31
C LEU A 13 -7.91 -29.24 21.41
N VAL A 14 -7.58 -27.94 21.37
CA VAL A 14 -6.75 -27.27 22.38
C VAL A 14 -7.39 -27.32 23.77
N ALA A 15 -8.73 -27.25 23.82
CA ALA A 15 -9.50 -27.38 25.08
C ALA A 15 -9.66 -28.83 25.56
N GLY A 16 -8.89 -29.78 25.06
CA GLY A 16 -8.96 -31.19 25.46
C GLY A 16 -10.23 -31.89 25.03
N GLY A 17 -10.82 -31.45 23.94
CA GLY A 17 -11.99 -32.08 23.33
C GLY A 17 -13.35 -31.66 23.94
N ARG A 18 -13.37 -30.69 24.85
CA ARG A 18 -14.58 -30.13 25.46
C ARG A 18 -14.53 -28.61 25.46
N LEU A 19 -15.56 -27.94 24.92
CA LEU A 19 -15.59 -26.49 24.77
C LEU A 19 -16.99 -25.95 24.95
N ALA A 20 -17.18 -24.94 25.82
CA ALA A 20 -18.44 -24.26 25.99
C ALA A 20 -18.81 -23.44 24.75
N ALA A 21 -20.05 -23.40 24.33
CA ALA A 21 -20.55 -22.65 23.20
C ALA A 21 -20.29 -21.13 23.33
N SER A 22 -20.20 -20.61 24.55
CA SER A 22 -19.87 -19.21 24.84
C SER A 22 -18.45 -18.80 24.44
N GLN A 23 -17.53 -19.74 24.26
CA GLN A 23 -16.14 -19.53 23.84
C GLN A 23 -15.98 -19.44 22.30
N LEU A 24 -17.07 -19.67 21.56
CA LEU A 24 -17.12 -19.62 20.11
C LEU A 24 -17.92 -18.41 19.64
N THR A 25 -17.50 -17.82 18.53
CA THR A 25 -18.30 -16.80 17.82
C THR A 25 -19.56 -17.45 17.21
N ALA A 26 -20.54 -16.64 16.83
CA ALA A 26 -21.75 -17.14 16.18
C ALA A 26 -21.43 -17.92 14.89
N ALA A 27 -20.49 -17.43 14.09
CA ALA A 27 -20.05 -18.08 12.85
C ALA A 27 -19.33 -19.41 13.12
N GLN A 28 -18.51 -19.47 14.18
CA GLN A 28 -17.83 -20.70 14.60
C GLN A 28 -18.81 -21.74 15.13
N ARG A 29 -19.83 -21.34 15.92
CA ARG A 29 -20.88 -22.23 16.38
C ARG A 29 -21.66 -22.84 15.23
N GLY A 30 -22.18 -22.00 14.33
CA GLY A 30 -22.95 -22.49 13.19
C GLY A 30 -22.17 -23.46 12.31
N ALA A 31 -20.88 -23.17 12.05
CA ALA A 31 -20.03 -24.06 11.29
C ALA A 31 -19.72 -25.38 12.02
N LEU A 32 -19.54 -25.36 13.35
CA LEU A 32 -19.29 -26.54 14.15
C LEU A 32 -20.55 -27.41 14.30
N GLU A 33 -21.71 -26.80 14.42
CA GLU A 33 -23.01 -27.52 14.47
C GLU A 33 -23.32 -28.21 13.15
N GLU A 34 -23.06 -27.54 12.03
CA GLU A 34 -23.21 -28.15 10.70
C GLU A 34 -22.26 -29.34 10.51
N PHE A 35 -21.00 -29.19 10.94
CA PHE A 35 -20.02 -30.28 10.93
C PHE A 35 -20.48 -31.45 11.85
N ALA A 36 -20.91 -31.14 13.07
CA ALA A 36 -21.41 -32.13 14.04
C ALA A 36 -22.59 -32.90 13.47
N ARG A 37 -23.52 -32.23 12.83
CA ARG A 37 -24.71 -32.85 12.20
C ARG A 37 -24.34 -33.79 11.06
N ARG A 38 -23.33 -33.46 10.25
CA ARG A 38 -22.94 -34.26 9.10
C ARG A 38 -22.05 -35.44 9.43
N THR A 39 -21.20 -35.29 10.46
CA THR A 39 -20.14 -36.28 10.72
C THR A 39 -20.36 -37.07 12.01
N LEU A 40 -21.18 -36.56 12.92
CA LEU A 40 -21.35 -37.09 14.29
C LEU A 40 -20.03 -37.13 15.10
N ALA A 41 -18.95 -36.53 14.57
CA ALA A 41 -17.63 -36.50 15.21
C ALA A 41 -17.56 -35.55 16.41
N VAL A 42 -18.52 -34.64 16.53
CA VAL A 42 -18.72 -33.74 17.68
C VAL A 42 -20.14 -33.84 18.15
N ARG A 43 -20.32 -33.91 19.46
CA ARG A 43 -21.64 -33.91 20.12
C ARG A 43 -21.88 -32.58 20.80
N LEU A 44 -23.12 -32.10 20.71
CA LEU A 44 -23.60 -30.96 21.46
C LEU A 44 -24.45 -31.50 22.64
N SER A 45 -24.08 -31.09 23.84
CA SER A 45 -24.83 -31.41 25.06
C SER A 45 -25.23 -30.13 25.77
N VAL A 46 -26.40 -30.18 26.46
CA VAL A 46 -26.87 -29.09 27.33
C VAL A 46 -26.24 -29.27 28.70
N SER A 47 -25.59 -28.25 29.23
CA SER A 47 -24.99 -28.25 30.57
C SER A 47 -25.47 -27.00 31.33
N GLY A 48 -26.39 -27.17 32.23
CA GLY A 48 -27.04 -26.09 32.96
C GLY A 48 -27.75 -25.10 32.02
N ARG A 49 -27.38 -23.81 32.06
CA ARG A 49 -27.92 -22.77 31.18
C ARG A 49 -27.14 -22.60 29.85
N GLY A 50 -26.13 -23.45 29.57
CA GLY A 50 -25.29 -23.38 28.41
C GLY A 50 -25.24 -24.66 27.59
N SER A 51 -24.58 -24.58 26.43
CA SER A 51 -24.30 -25.73 25.57
C SER A 51 -22.80 -26.04 25.58
N LEU A 52 -22.45 -27.31 25.52
CA LEU A 52 -21.10 -27.84 25.54
C LEU A 52 -20.88 -28.70 24.28
N TYR A 53 -19.82 -28.42 23.54
CA TYR A 53 -19.35 -29.30 22.46
C TYR A 53 -18.33 -30.28 23.00
N GLN A 54 -18.45 -31.54 22.59
CA GLN A 54 -17.55 -32.62 22.96
C GLN A 54 -17.15 -33.44 21.73
N ILE A 55 -15.86 -33.70 21.57
CA ILE A 55 -15.36 -34.60 20.52
C ILE A 55 -15.82 -36.03 20.80
N ALA A 56 -16.46 -36.64 19.83
CA ALA A 56 -16.87 -38.04 19.86
C ALA A 56 -15.93 -38.95 19.06
N ALA A 57 -15.33 -38.41 17.98
CA ALA A 57 -14.40 -39.14 17.13
C ALA A 57 -13.15 -38.26 16.87
N PRO A 58 -12.11 -38.36 17.75
CA PRO A 58 -10.93 -37.50 17.68
C PRO A 58 -10.18 -37.60 16.34
N GLU A 59 -10.03 -38.80 15.79
CA GLU A 59 -9.34 -39.02 14.52
C GLU A 59 -10.03 -38.35 13.35
N GLN A 60 -11.37 -38.38 13.30
CA GLN A 60 -12.11 -37.69 12.25
C GLN A 60 -12.00 -36.18 12.36
N VAL A 61 -12.03 -35.64 13.58
CA VAL A 61 -11.81 -34.19 13.81
C VAL A 61 -10.43 -33.76 13.38
N GLN A 62 -9.39 -34.52 13.74
CA GLN A 62 -8.01 -34.25 13.33
C GLN A 62 -7.82 -34.36 11.82
N ALA A 63 -8.33 -35.42 11.19
CA ALA A 63 -8.26 -35.61 9.75
C ALA A 63 -8.95 -34.47 8.98
N HIS A 64 -10.13 -34.05 9.47
CA HIS A 64 -10.85 -32.94 8.85
C HIS A 64 -10.14 -31.61 9.05
N LEU A 65 -9.59 -31.36 10.24
CA LEU A 65 -8.77 -30.18 10.49
C LEU A 65 -7.51 -30.16 9.62
N ALA A 66 -6.83 -31.29 9.44
CA ALA A 66 -5.70 -31.43 8.53
C ALA A 66 -6.06 -31.16 7.05
N GLN A 67 -7.27 -31.54 6.63
CA GLN A 67 -7.78 -31.17 5.30
C GLN A 67 -8.04 -29.67 5.15
N LEU A 68 -8.55 -29.02 6.20
CA LEU A 68 -8.81 -27.58 6.22
C LEU A 68 -7.52 -26.77 6.39
N ARG A 69 -6.56 -27.29 7.16
CA ARG A 69 -5.26 -26.67 7.50
C ARG A 69 -4.13 -27.68 7.31
N PRO A 70 -3.65 -27.90 6.08
CA PRO A 70 -2.61 -28.90 5.80
C PRO A 70 -1.32 -28.74 6.61
N GLY A 71 -0.95 -27.53 6.98
CA GLY A 71 0.24 -27.21 7.79
C GLY A 71 -0.01 -27.03 9.29
N HIS A 72 -1.13 -27.53 9.81
CA HIS A 72 -1.47 -27.38 11.24
C HIS A 72 -0.43 -27.99 12.21
N THR A 73 0.22 -29.07 11.79
CA THR A 73 1.24 -29.78 12.60
C THR A 73 2.65 -29.24 12.41
N GLU A 74 2.89 -28.36 11.44
CA GLU A 74 4.18 -27.75 11.27
C GLU A 74 4.41 -26.70 12.35
N ASN A 75 5.26 -27.02 13.31
CA ASN A 75 5.88 -26.05 14.23
C ASN A 75 6.85 -25.20 13.40
N ALA A 76 6.30 -24.28 12.62
CA ALA A 76 7.05 -23.35 11.79
C ALA A 76 7.67 -22.25 12.66
N ALA A 77 8.63 -22.63 13.48
CA ALA A 77 9.53 -21.68 14.08
C ALA A 77 10.42 -21.09 12.97
N SER A 78 10.20 -19.83 12.67
CA SER A 78 11.14 -18.82 12.16
C SER A 78 11.68 -18.87 10.72
N VAL A 79 11.51 -19.90 9.91
CA VAL A 79 12.18 -19.99 8.60
C VAL A 79 11.21 -19.81 7.42
N ILE A 80 9.92 -20.03 7.61
CA ILE A 80 8.93 -20.00 6.53
C ILE A 80 8.28 -18.61 6.42
N PRO A 81 8.27 -17.96 5.23
CA PRO A 81 7.59 -16.69 5.05
C PRO A 81 6.13 -16.72 5.50
N GLN A 82 5.65 -15.64 6.13
CA GLN A 82 4.30 -15.56 6.70
C GLN A 82 3.20 -15.90 5.70
N ARG A 83 3.36 -15.53 4.42
CA ARG A 83 2.40 -15.89 3.36
C ARG A 83 2.33 -17.38 3.10
N ALA A 84 3.45 -18.08 3.18
CA ALA A 84 3.47 -19.54 3.06
C ALA A 84 2.83 -20.21 4.29
N LEU A 85 3.03 -19.66 5.49
CA LEU A 85 2.32 -20.08 6.70
C LEU A 85 0.80 -19.84 6.58
N ASN A 86 0.41 -18.72 6.00
CA ASN A 86 -1.01 -18.46 5.75
C ASN A 86 -1.61 -19.47 4.76
N MET A 87 -0.86 -19.84 3.70
CA MET A 87 -1.29 -20.89 2.77
C MET A 87 -1.43 -22.25 3.45
N SER A 88 -0.46 -22.64 4.27
CA SER A 88 -0.49 -23.93 4.97
C SER A 88 -1.66 -24.03 5.96
N ARG A 89 -2.02 -22.89 6.59
CA ARG A 89 -3.09 -22.83 7.59
C ARG A 89 -4.48 -22.59 6.99
N ASN A 90 -4.58 -21.79 5.94
CA ASN A 90 -5.88 -21.28 5.44
C ASN A 90 -6.09 -21.57 3.93
N ARG A 91 -5.14 -22.19 3.24
CA ARG A 91 -5.12 -22.35 1.77
C ARG A 91 -5.23 -21.02 1.01
N ASP A 92 -4.90 -19.93 1.67
CA ASP A 92 -4.94 -18.57 1.14
C ASP A 92 -3.76 -17.77 1.68
N SER A 93 -2.86 -17.34 0.81
CA SER A 93 -1.66 -16.57 1.17
C SER A 93 -1.99 -15.17 1.72
N LYS A 94 -3.19 -14.66 1.41
CA LYS A 94 -3.65 -13.32 1.83
C LYS A 94 -4.50 -13.34 3.09
N SER A 95 -4.90 -14.54 3.59
CA SER A 95 -5.68 -14.66 4.81
C SER A 95 -4.77 -14.47 6.03
N GLY A 96 -4.98 -13.39 6.76
CA GLY A 96 -4.19 -13.05 7.94
C GLY A 96 -3.20 -11.91 7.71
N SER A 97 -2.39 -11.57 8.71
CA SER A 97 -1.40 -10.51 8.59
C SER A 97 -0.20 -11.01 7.78
N ALA A 98 -0.03 -10.51 6.57
CA ALA A 98 1.18 -10.69 5.79
C ALA A 98 2.17 -9.56 6.13
N ARG A 99 2.80 -9.60 7.29
CA ARG A 99 3.84 -8.62 7.64
C ARG A 99 5.13 -9.03 6.95
N HIS A 100 5.61 -8.19 6.06
CA HIS A 100 6.97 -8.29 5.56
C HIS A 100 7.91 -7.76 6.64
N SER A 101 9.04 -8.43 6.84
CA SER A 101 10.12 -7.96 7.74
C SER A 101 11.10 -7.03 7.04
N VAL A 102 11.09 -7.02 5.71
CA VAL A 102 11.96 -6.21 4.86
C VAL A 102 11.12 -5.38 3.91
N GLN A 103 11.48 -4.12 3.75
CA GLN A 103 10.98 -3.22 2.70
C GLN A 103 12.11 -2.91 1.74
N TYR A 104 11.85 -2.96 0.45
CA TYR A 104 12.77 -2.49 -0.56
C TYR A 104 12.42 -1.07 -0.95
N LEU A 105 13.37 -0.14 -0.76
CA LEU A 105 13.25 1.24 -1.18
C LEU A 105 13.86 1.35 -2.59
N LEU A 106 13.10 1.90 -3.53
CA LEU A 106 13.63 2.29 -4.83
C LEU A 106 14.08 3.75 -4.73
N LEU A 107 15.37 3.99 -4.92
CA LEU A 107 16.02 5.26 -4.67
C LEU A 107 16.60 5.84 -5.97
N LYS A 108 16.48 7.17 -6.15
CA LYS A 108 17.12 7.91 -7.24
C LYS A 108 17.80 9.16 -6.68
N ALA A 109 19.03 9.43 -7.10
CA ALA A 109 19.74 10.62 -6.69
C ALA A 109 19.19 11.88 -7.37
N VAL A 110 19.06 12.94 -6.59
CA VAL A 110 18.85 14.31 -7.05
C VAL A 110 20.18 15.04 -6.89
N ASN A 111 20.85 15.31 -7.99
CA ASN A 111 22.22 15.78 -8.08
C ASN A 111 23.26 14.74 -7.60
N ASP A 112 24.54 15.09 -7.75
CA ASP A 112 25.66 14.20 -7.40
C ASP A 112 25.89 14.13 -5.88
N GLY A 113 26.64 13.11 -5.45
CA GLY A 113 27.10 12.98 -4.06
C GLY A 113 26.04 12.45 -3.10
N GLN A 114 25.06 11.72 -3.59
CA GLN A 114 24.01 11.14 -2.74
C GLN A 114 24.40 9.73 -2.28
N TYR A 115 24.65 9.60 -0.97
CA TYR A 115 25.10 8.37 -0.34
C TYR A 115 24.17 7.97 0.81
N TRP A 116 23.99 6.68 0.96
CA TRP A 116 23.44 6.08 2.18
C TRP A 116 24.53 5.28 2.87
N ARG A 117 24.56 5.32 4.19
CA ARG A 117 25.54 4.62 5.01
C ARG A 117 24.82 3.83 6.10
N ASP A 118 25.37 2.69 6.46
CA ASP A 118 24.95 1.98 7.66
C ASP A 118 25.95 2.19 8.81
N GLY A 119 25.58 1.74 10.03
CA GLY A 119 26.43 1.81 11.21
C GLY A 119 27.68 0.93 11.16
N LYS A 120 27.81 0.04 10.16
CA LYS A 120 28.97 -0.84 9.94
C LYS A 120 29.96 -0.26 8.95
N GLY A 121 29.63 0.88 8.34
CA GLY A 121 30.47 1.55 7.34
C GLY A 121 30.19 1.11 5.90
N GLU A 122 29.17 0.28 5.67
CA GLU A 122 28.71 -0.02 4.32
C GLU A 122 28.19 1.25 3.64
N LEU A 123 28.46 1.38 2.35
CA LEU A 123 28.12 2.56 1.54
C LEU A 123 27.30 2.14 0.33
N LEU A 124 26.13 2.78 0.16
CA LEU A 124 25.36 2.73 -1.07
C LEU A 124 25.52 4.08 -1.80
N ASP A 125 26.21 4.06 -2.94
CA ASP A 125 26.34 5.23 -3.82
C ASP A 125 25.13 5.32 -4.75
N VAL A 126 24.12 6.07 -4.30
CA VAL A 126 22.87 6.26 -5.06
C VAL A 126 23.11 7.07 -6.32
N SER A 127 24.06 8.03 -6.30
CA SER A 127 24.39 8.82 -7.49
C SER A 127 24.97 7.95 -8.61
N GLN A 128 25.95 7.11 -8.29
CA GLN A 128 26.54 6.19 -9.27
C GLN A 128 25.49 5.21 -9.82
N LEU A 129 24.67 4.62 -8.95
CA LEU A 129 23.65 3.66 -9.37
C LEU A 129 22.53 4.33 -10.18
N THR A 130 22.17 5.57 -9.87
CA THR A 130 21.23 6.34 -10.70
C THR A 130 21.76 6.56 -12.10
N GLN A 131 23.04 6.92 -12.24
CA GLN A 131 23.65 7.16 -13.56
C GLN A 131 23.80 5.86 -14.38
N THR A 132 24.14 4.75 -13.74
CA THR A 132 24.45 3.50 -14.44
C THR A 132 23.23 2.59 -14.64
N CYS A 133 22.31 2.59 -13.70
CA CYS A 133 21.16 1.66 -13.66
C CYS A 133 19.79 2.37 -13.64
N GLY A 134 19.77 3.71 -13.58
CA GLY A 134 18.55 4.50 -13.47
C GLY A 134 18.00 4.65 -12.05
N ALA A 135 18.30 3.73 -11.13
CA ALA A 135 17.91 3.77 -9.74
C ALA A 135 18.77 2.81 -8.89
N ALA A 136 18.74 3.00 -7.57
CA ALA A 136 19.31 2.08 -6.59
C ALA A 136 18.18 1.39 -5.82
N ALA A 137 18.44 0.20 -5.29
CA ALA A 137 17.54 -0.49 -4.37
C ALA A 137 18.21 -0.70 -3.02
N LEU A 138 17.52 -0.33 -1.94
CA LEU A 138 17.97 -0.52 -0.57
C LEU A 138 16.95 -1.38 0.20
N ALA A 139 17.41 -2.52 0.74
CA ALA A 139 16.61 -3.33 1.64
C ALA A 139 16.70 -2.77 3.06
N VAL A 140 15.57 -2.38 3.63
CA VAL A 140 15.48 -1.85 5.00
C VAL A 140 14.61 -2.73 5.87
N GLN A 141 14.98 -2.81 7.15
CA GLN A 141 14.26 -3.58 8.15
C GLN A 141 14.36 -2.90 9.52
N SER A 142 13.52 -3.34 10.45
CA SER A 142 13.57 -2.82 11.82
C SER A 142 14.94 -3.03 12.44
N GLY A 143 15.50 -1.98 13.04
CA GLY A 143 16.75 -2.00 13.77
C GLY A 143 18.01 -1.83 12.91
N ASP A 144 17.92 -1.70 11.57
CA ASP A 144 19.09 -1.32 10.77
C ASP A 144 19.49 0.15 10.98
N ASP A 145 20.68 0.52 10.52
CA ASP A 145 21.28 1.82 10.74
C ASP A 145 21.41 2.68 9.47
N TRP A 146 20.82 2.26 8.36
CA TRP A 146 20.89 3.01 7.11
C TRP A 146 20.38 4.45 7.28
N HIS A 147 21.21 5.42 6.86
CA HIS A 147 20.90 6.83 6.90
C HIS A 147 21.64 7.63 5.81
N THR A 148 21.17 8.83 5.54
CA THR A 148 21.82 9.81 4.64
C THR A 148 21.89 11.18 5.32
N ALA A 149 22.91 11.97 4.97
CA ALA A 149 23.03 13.35 5.41
C ALA A 149 22.15 14.32 4.59
N SER A 150 21.63 13.87 3.46
CA SER A 150 20.81 14.65 2.53
C SER A 150 19.32 14.48 2.81
N PRO A 151 18.43 15.33 2.24
CA PRO A 151 16.98 15.12 2.31
C PRO A 151 16.52 13.84 1.62
N LEU A 152 15.45 13.25 2.14
CA LEU A 152 14.73 12.13 1.55
C LEU A 152 13.37 12.59 1.05
N TRP A 153 13.15 12.52 -0.25
CA TRP A 153 11.89 12.85 -0.90
C TRP A 153 11.07 11.58 -1.11
N LEU A 154 9.89 11.52 -0.52
CA LEU A 154 8.94 10.42 -0.69
C LEU A 154 7.93 10.81 -1.77
N ILE A 155 7.85 10.05 -2.84
CA ILE A 155 6.95 10.30 -3.97
C ILE A 155 6.10 9.07 -4.25
N GLU A 156 4.85 9.31 -4.60
CA GLU A 156 3.87 8.25 -4.80
C GLU A 156 3.86 7.72 -6.22
N ASN A 157 4.04 8.60 -7.21
CA ASN A 157 3.87 8.29 -8.61
C ASN A 157 5.18 8.01 -9.32
N GLN A 158 5.19 6.94 -10.13
CA GLN A 158 6.37 6.54 -10.89
C GLN A 158 6.78 7.59 -11.93
N ALA A 159 5.83 8.31 -12.55
CA ALA A 159 6.18 9.34 -13.54
C ALA A 159 7.07 10.45 -12.93
N LEU A 160 6.84 10.80 -11.66
CA LEU A 160 7.66 11.78 -10.94
C LEU A 160 9.03 11.21 -10.55
N PHE A 161 9.12 9.89 -10.38
CA PHE A 161 10.40 9.22 -10.15
C PHE A 161 11.21 9.11 -11.43
N ASP A 162 10.57 8.86 -12.56
CA ASP A 162 11.24 8.70 -13.85
C ASP A 162 11.76 10.04 -14.39
N ASP A 163 10.95 11.09 -14.33
CA ASP A 163 11.31 12.45 -14.73
C ASP A 163 11.35 13.38 -13.51
N ILE A 164 12.57 13.83 -13.14
CA ILE A 164 12.82 14.69 -12.00
C ILE A 164 12.82 16.20 -12.34
N SER A 165 12.44 16.58 -13.55
CA SER A 165 12.43 17.99 -14.01
C SER A 165 11.44 18.89 -13.24
N TRP A 166 10.54 18.30 -12.47
CA TRP A 166 9.60 19.00 -11.60
C TRP A 166 10.24 19.55 -10.31
N LEU A 167 11.39 19.01 -9.91
CA LEU A 167 12.08 19.46 -8.71
C LEU A 167 12.58 20.90 -8.84
N PRO A 168 12.62 21.67 -7.73
CA PRO A 168 13.31 22.94 -7.71
C PRO A 168 14.78 22.81 -8.16
N ALA A 169 15.31 23.83 -8.79
CA ALA A 169 16.69 23.81 -9.33
C ALA A 169 17.77 23.64 -8.26
N ASP A 170 17.47 24.05 -7.04
CA ASP A 170 18.32 23.91 -5.84
C ASP A 170 18.02 22.65 -5.03
N ALA A 171 17.09 21.80 -5.49
CA ALA A 171 16.79 20.56 -4.80
C ALA A 171 17.97 19.60 -4.82
N SER A 172 18.16 18.92 -3.69
CA SER A 172 19.15 17.86 -3.55
C SER A 172 18.57 16.74 -2.70
N GLY A 173 19.23 15.59 -2.70
CA GLY A 173 18.86 14.47 -1.85
C GLY A 173 18.56 13.19 -2.62
N THR A 174 17.77 12.35 -2.02
CA THR A 174 17.37 11.07 -2.60
C THR A 174 15.87 11.02 -2.75
N LEU A 175 15.38 10.72 -3.95
CA LEU A 175 13.98 10.37 -4.16
C LEU A 175 13.76 8.90 -3.74
N CYS A 176 12.66 8.64 -3.07
CA CYS A 176 12.18 7.30 -2.76
C CYS A 176 10.76 7.14 -3.30
N TYR A 177 10.58 6.21 -4.23
CA TYR A 177 9.28 5.81 -4.75
C TYR A 177 8.61 4.81 -3.79
N TYR A 178 7.40 5.14 -3.30
CA TYR A 178 6.71 4.27 -2.33
C TYR A 178 5.43 3.61 -2.84
N SER A 179 4.85 4.05 -3.94
CA SER A 179 3.63 3.50 -4.57
C SER A 179 2.42 3.39 -3.63
N GLY A 180 1.44 4.24 -3.79
CA GLY A 180 0.20 4.21 -3.02
C GLY A 180 0.35 4.60 -1.54
N GLN A 181 -0.06 3.74 -0.62
CA GLN A 181 0.01 4.06 0.80
C GLN A 181 1.40 3.76 1.39
N LEU A 182 1.91 4.69 2.20
CA LEU A 182 3.11 4.46 3.01
C LEU A 182 2.91 3.24 3.92
N SER A 183 3.75 2.23 3.76
CA SER A 183 3.65 1.01 4.56
C SER A 183 3.97 1.29 6.03
N GLY A 184 3.35 0.54 6.94
CA GLY A 184 3.66 0.67 8.37
C GLY A 184 5.12 0.34 8.68
N LEU A 185 5.77 -0.53 7.88
CA LEU A 185 7.19 -0.84 8.04
C LEU A 185 8.04 0.40 7.70
N LEU A 186 7.77 1.06 6.58
CA LEU A 186 8.48 2.28 6.17
C LEU A 186 8.31 3.41 7.19
N LEU A 187 7.07 3.65 7.63
CA LEU A 187 6.79 4.67 8.63
C LEU A 187 7.53 4.43 9.94
N ASN A 188 7.49 3.21 10.47
CA ASN A 188 8.20 2.85 11.70
C ASN A 188 9.71 2.93 11.53
N TRP A 189 10.24 2.51 10.37
CA TRP A 189 11.66 2.59 10.06
C TRP A 189 12.15 4.04 10.00
N LEU A 190 11.38 4.94 9.38
CA LEU A 190 11.70 6.38 9.34
C LEU A 190 11.66 7.03 10.73
N ALA A 191 10.72 6.60 11.57
CA ALA A 191 10.52 7.17 12.91
C ALA A 191 11.47 6.63 13.98
N ASP A 192 12.06 5.43 13.77
CA ASP A 192 12.94 4.77 14.75
C ASP A 192 14.18 5.62 15.07
N ARG A 193 14.72 6.32 14.08
CA ARG A 193 15.87 7.22 14.20
C ARG A 193 15.96 8.19 13.03
N PRO A 194 16.76 9.28 13.13
CA PRO A 194 17.00 10.16 11.99
C PRO A 194 17.64 9.40 10.81
N ARG A 195 16.90 9.29 9.72
CA ARG A 195 17.35 8.57 8.51
C ARG A 195 17.87 9.50 7.41
N ALA A 196 17.45 10.75 7.46
CA ALA A 196 17.80 11.81 6.52
C ALA A 196 17.85 13.14 7.26
N SER A 197 18.45 14.17 6.66
CA SER A 197 18.41 15.51 7.24
C SER A 197 16.99 16.07 7.36
N GLN A 198 16.13 15.71 6.44
CA GLN A 198 14.68 15.96 6.44
C GLN A 198 13.96 14.93 5.57
N VAL A 199 12.77 14.54 5.95
CA VAL A 199 11.86 13.73 5.12
C VAL A 199 10.83 14.66 4.49
N ILE A 200 10.74 14.64 3.17
CA ILE A 200 9.85 15.49 2.38
C ILE A 200 8.85 14.59 1.67
N LEU A 201 7.57 14.72 1.98
CA LEU A 201 6.53 13.97 1.31
C LEU A 201 5.89 14.85 0.22
N PHE A 202 5.87 14.35 -1.01
CA PHE A 202 5.08 14.90 -2.10
C PHE A 202 4.04 13.86 -2.52
N PRO A 203 2.84 13.90 -1.98
CA PRO A 203 1.72 13.03 -2.34
C PRO A 203 0.80 13.71 -3.33
N ASP A 204 -0.23 13.02 -3.81
CA ASP A 204 -1.41 13.65 -4.34
C ASP A 204 -2.06 14.56 -3.28
N TYR A 205 -2.60 15.70 -3.69
CA TYR A 205 -3.33 16.57 -2.79
C TYR A 205 -4.79 16.12 -2.73
N ASP A 206 -4.99 14.99 -2.05
CA ASP A 206 -6.27 14.35 -1.81
C ASP A 206 -6.36 13.79 -0.38
N GLY A 207 -7.46 13.11 -0.05
CA GLY A 207 -7.64 12.54 1.27
C GLY A 207 -6.63 11.45 1.63
N ILE A 208 -6.18 10.66 0.66
CA ILE A 208 -5.21 9.57 0.88
C ILE A 208 -3.81 10.14 1.09
N GLY A 209 -3.40 11.08 0.25
CA GLY A 209 -2.11 11.76 0.37
C GLY A 209 -1.98 12.51 1.69
N LEU A 210 -3.03 13.23 2.11
CA LEU A 210 -3.08 13.89 3.42
C LEU A 210 -3.06 12.89 4.59
N GLN A 211 -3.70 11.73 4.44
CA GLN A 211 -3.66 10.67 5.46
C GLN A 211 -2.26 10.05 5.57
N ASN A 212 -1.56 9.85 4.45
CA ASN A 212 -0.16 9.43 4.46
C ASN A 212 0.71 10.46 5.21
N PHE A 213 0.51 11.76 4.94
CA PHE A 213 1.24 12.81 5.64
C PHE A 213 0.89 12.88 7.13
N ALA A 214 -0.38 12.78 7.50
CA ALA A 214 -0.80 12.81 8.91
C ALA A 214 -0.15 11.69 9.73
N ARG A 215 -0.07 10.48 9.14
CA ARG A 215 0.62 9.33 9.77
C ARG A 215 2.12 9.55 9.92
N LEU A 216 2.75 10.17 8.93
CA LEU A 216 4.17 10.49 8.95
C LEU A 216 4.45 11.61 9.98
N TYR A 217 3.65 12.67 9.98
CA TYR A 217 3.78 13.82 10.86
C TYR A 217 3.57 13.46 12.34
N GLU A 218 2.60 12.56 12.62
CA GLU A 218 2.40 12.05 13.98
C GLU A 218 3.63 11.35 14.55
N LEU A 219 4.41 10.67 13.71
CA LEU A 219 5.59 9.92 14.13
C LEU A 219 6.87 10.75 14.14
N MET A 220 6.99 11.75 13.26
CA MET A 220 8.24 12.47 13.02
C MET A 220 8.18 13.96 13.37
N GLY A 221 6.98 14.54 13.52
CA GLY A 221 6.82 15.98 13.76
C GLY A 221 7.53 16.82 12.70
N ASP A 222 8.26 17.84 13.13
CA ASP A 222 8.97 18.78 12.25
C ASP A 222 10.15 18.18 11.46
N ALA A 223 10.54 16.92 11.75
CA ALA A 223 11.53 16.21 10.96
C ALA A 223 11.00 15.82 9.56
N CYS A 224 9.68 15.90 9.34
CA CYS A 224 9.08 15.74 8.04
C CYS A 224 8.27 16.98 7.62
N LYS A 225 8.12 17.15 6.30
CA LYS A 225 7.25 18.21 5.75
C LYS A 225 6.50 17.69 4.52
N LEU A 226 5.34 18.26 4.28
CA LEU A 226 4.63 18.10 3.01
C LEU A 226 5.19 19.16 2.04
N TRP A 227 5.59 18.73 0.85
CA TRP A 227 6.01 19.67 -0.18
C TRP A 227 4.81 20.17 -0.97
N LEU A 228 4.74 21.48 -1.14
CA LEU A 228 3.72 22.14 -1.95
C LEU A 228 4.33 22.52 -3.29
N MET A 229 3.78 21.98 -4.39
CA MET A 229 4.25 22.32 -5.73
C MET A 229 4.02 23.81 -6.03
N PRO A 230 4.88 24.43 -6.80
CA PRO A 230 4.68 25.83 -7.21
C PRO A 230 3.33 26.05 -7.87
N ASP A 231 2.67 27.15 -7.56
CA ASP A 231 1.38 27.55 -8.13
C ASP A 231 0.23 26.53 -7.93
N TRP A 232 0.30 25.74 -6.86
CA TRP A 232 -0.68 24.68 -6.59
C TRP A 232 -2.12 25.19 -6.55
N GLN A 233 -2.37 26.42 -6.11
CA GLN A 233 -3.73 27.01 -6.09
C GLN A 233 -4.28 27.16 -7.50
N GLU A 234 -3.46 27.64 -8.44
CA GLU A 234 -3.88 27.80 -9.84
C GLU A 234 -4.07 26.42 -10.49
N ARG A 235 -3.15 25.49 -10.22
CA ARG A 235 -3.26 24.11 -10.71
C ARG A 235 -4.50 23.41 -10.19
N LEU A 236 -4.86 23.60 -8.93
CA LEU A 236 -6.09 23.06 -8.33
C LEU A 236 -7.33 23.58 -9.06
N ARG A 237 -7.37 24.87 -9.43
CA ARG A 237 -8.48 25.43 -10.22
C ARG A 237 -8.56 24.89 -11.63
N LEU A 238 -7.40 24.66 -12.28
CA LEU A 238 -7.36 24.26 -13.68
C LEU A 238 -7.50 22.74 -13.87
N TYR A 239 -6.91 21.96 -12.98
CA TYR A 239 -6.75 20.51 -13.13
C TYR A 239 -7.35 19.70 -11.99
N GLY A 240 -7.99 20.39 -11.02
CA GLY A 240 -8.60 19.71 -9.87
C GLY A 240 -9.70 18.75 -10.27
N ASN A 241 -9.79 17.63 -9.58
CA ASN A 241 -10.70 16.53 -9.87
C ASN A 241 -11.73 16.36 -8.75
N GLN A 242 -13.01 16.65 -9.07
CA GLN A 242 -14.12 16.54 -8.12
C GLN A 242 -14.43 15.09 -7.74
N ARG A 243 -14.27 14.15 -8.66
CA ARG A 243 -14.56 12.74 -8.39
C ARG A 243 -13.57 12.16 -7.37
N ILE A 244 -12.26 12.41 -7.58
CA ILE A 244 -11.22 11.97 -6.62
C ILE A 244 -11.49 12.58 -5.24
N TRP A 245 -11.86 13.87 -5.18
CA TRP A 245 -12.26 14.53 -3.94
C TRP A 245 -13.39 13.80 -3.23
N GLN A 246 -14.47 13.50 -3.95
CA GLN A 246 -15.65 12.83 -3.40
C GLN A 246 -15.33 11.41 -2.91
N ASP A 247 -14.58 10.65 -3.69
CA ASP A 247 -14.20 9.29 -3.36
C ASP A 247 -13.31 9.23 -2.09
N ASN A 248 -12.51 10.28 -1.83
CA ASN A 248 -11.55 10.36 -0.73
C ASN A 248 -11.97 11.30 0.42
N LEU A 249 -13.21 11.80 0.42
CA LEU A 249 -13.67 12.80 1.41
C LEU A 249 -13.57 12.31 2.86
N ALA A 250 -13.88 11.06 3.13
CA ALA A 250 -13.79 10.49 4.48
C ALA A 250 -12.33 10.45 4.96
N ASN A 251 -11.39 10.07 4.09
CA ASN A 251 -9.96 10.07 4.39
C ASN A 251 -9.43 11.49 4.65
N TYR A 252 -9.93 12.46 3.86
CA TYR A 252 -9.61 13.87 4.06
C TYR A 252 -10.04 14.37 5.44
N GLN A 253 -11.29 14.10 5.83
CA GLN A 253 -11.83 14.54 7.13
C GLN A 253 -11.04 13.96 8.30
N ASP A 254 -10.70 12.68 8.24
CA ASP A 254 -9.87 11.99 9.25
C ASP A 254 -8.47 12.61 9.32
N ALA A 255 -7.82 12.79 8.17
CA ALA A 255 -6.47 13.35 8.08
C ALA A 255 -6.40 14.77 8.64
N VAL A 256 -7.34 15.66 8.24
CA VAL A 256 -7.39 17.05 8.71
C VAL A 256 -7.66 17.13 10.20
N SER A 257 -8.59 16.31 10.72
CA SER A 257 -8.86 16.24 12.16
C SER A 257 -7.60 15.87 12.96
N ARG A 258 -6.88 14.85 12.48
CA ARG A 258 -5.62 14.39 13.08
C ARG A 258 -4.53 15.45 13.03
N LEU A 259 -4.30 16.05 11.85
CA LEU A 259 -3.30 17.11 11.67
C LEU A 259 -3.57 18.32 12.54
N ARG A 260 -4.82 18.75 12.67
CA ARG A 260 -5.20 19.84 13.57
C ARG A 260 -4.89 19.53 15.03
N SER A 261 -5.11 18.30 15.47
CA SER A 261 -4.77 17.87 16.84
C SER A 261 -3.27 17.84 17.11
N LEU A 262 -2.45 17.71 16.06
CA LEU A 262 -0.98 17.68 16.14
C LEU A 262 -0.33 19.05 15.92
N GLY A 263 -1.10 20.12 15.70
CA GLY A 263 -0.56 21.46 15.43
C GLY A 263 -0.21 21.66 13.96
N MET A 264 -1.21 21.46 13.07
CA MET A 264 -1.05 21.59 11.62
C MET A 264 -0.30 22.87 11.21
N PRO A 265 0.76 22.79 10.37
CA PRO A 265 1.42 23.96 9.81
C PRO A 265 0.46 24.84 8.99
N SER A 266 0.67 26.18 9.01
CA SER A 266 -0.21 27.14 8.33
C SER A 266 -0.33 26.91 6.84
N GLU A 267 0.77 26.63 6.15
CA GLU A 267 0.78 26.34 4.71
C GLU A 267 -0.06 25.11 4.36
N LEU A 268 -0.03 24.09 5.22
CA LEU A 268 -0.86 22.89 5.04
C LEU A 268 -2.33 23.19 5.33
N ALA A 269 -2.62 24.07 6.29
CA ALA A 269 -4.00 24.50 6.57
C ALA A 269 -4.61 25.22 5.35
N GLU A 270 -3.81 26.10 4.69
CA GLU A 270 -4.24 26.78 3.45
C GLU A 270 -4.57 25.78 2.33
N LEU A 271 -3.75 24.75 2.14
CA LEU A 271 -4.03 23.67 1.19
C LEU A 271 -5.34 22.96 1.54
N CYS A 272 -5.49 22.53 2.79
CA CYS A 272 -6.71 21.86 3.23
C CYS A 272 -7.96 22.70 3.01
N ASP A 273 -7.92 23.98 3.39
CA ASP A 273 -9.06 24.89 3.23
C ASP A 273 -9.41 25.10 1.74
N ALA A 274 -8.40 25.17 0.85
CA ALA A 274 -8.62 25.29 -0.57
C ALA A 274 -9.25 24.04 -1.19
N LEU A 275 -8.73 22.82 -0.85
CA LEU A 275 -9.30 21.56 -1.30
C LEU A 275 -10.78 21.44 -0.88
N GLN A 276 -11.08 21.76 0.39
CA GLN A 276 -12.44 21.72 0.92
C GLN A 276 -13.34 22.79 0.29
N GLY A 277 -12.84 24.01 0.16
CA GLY A 277 -13.61 25.14 -0.39
C GLY A 277 -13.98 24.96 -1.84
N MET A 278 -13.13 24.32 -2.64
CA MET A 278 -13.37 24.02 -4.05
C MET A 278 -14.07 22.67 -4.27
N GLY A 279 -13.96 21.73 -3.33
CA GLY A 279 -14.43 20.36 -3.51
C GLY A 279 -13.63 19.61 -4.58
N LEU A 280 -12.32 19.87 -4.65
CA LEU A 280 -11.41 19.33 -5.66
C LEU A 280 -10.18 18.69 -5.00
N ALA A 281 -9.67 17.63 -5.60
CA ALA A 281 -8.36 17.03 -5.32
C ALA A 281 -7.41 17.34 -6.48
N LEU A 282 -6.10 17.27 -6.26
CA LEU A 282 -5.10 17.54 -7.29
C LEU A 282 -4.05 16.43 -7.32
N GLU A 283 -3.90 15.80 -8.48
CA GLU A 283 -2.89 14.78 -8.71
C GLU A 283 -1.49 15.42 -8.87
N GLN A 284 -0.46 14.77 -8.35
CA GLN A 284 0.90 15.29 -8.33
C GLN A 284 1.50 15.47 -9.73
N GLU A 285 1.06 14.72 -10.73
CA GLU A 285 1.49 14.87 -12.14
C GLU A 285 1.15 16.23 -12.73
N SER A 286 0.21 16.95 -12.14
CA SER A 286 -0.09 18.32 -12.54
C SER A 286 1.14 19.25 -12.48
N VAL A 287 2.19 18.87 -11.72
CA VAL A 287 3.45 19.61 -11.62
C VAL A 287 4.17 19.75 -12.98
N PHE A 288 4.00 18.78 -13.89
CA PHE A 288 4.55 18.84 -15.25
C PHE A 288 3.79 19.77 -16.19
N LEU A 289 2.54 20.11 -15.86
CA LEU A 289 1.73 20.96 -16.70
C LEU A 289 2.21 22.41 -16.56
N ARG A 290 2.78 22.96 -17.60
CA ARG A 290 3.25 24.37 -17.62
C ARG A 290 2.05 25.31 -17.50
N ARG A 291 2.28 26.49 -16.86
CA ARG A 291 1.32 27.63 -16.91
C ARG A 291 0.91 27.84 -18.34
N GLY A 292 -0.41 27.90 -18.55
CA GLY A 292 -1.06 28.03 -19.83
C GLY A 292 -0.17 28.50 -20.95
N ILE A 293 0.18 27.59 -21.83
CA ILE A 293 0.45 27.97 -23.21
C ILE A 293 -0.85 28.63 -23.64
N SER A 294 -0.87 29.97 -23.58
CA SER A 294 -1.87 30.74 -24.28
C SER A 294 -1.99 30.12 -25.65
N GLN A 295 -3.08 29.39 -25.88
CA GLN A 295 -3.58 29.01 -27.16
C GLN A 295 -2.51 28.96 -28.29
N GLN A 296 -1.63 27.97 -28.29
CA GLN A 296 -1.23 27.45 -29.59
C GLN A 296 -2.47 26.78 -30.17
N PRO A 297 -2.83 27.12 -31.40
CA PRO A 297 -4.14 26.74 -31.91
C PRO A 297 -4.28 25.23 -31.86
N VAL A 298 -5.39 24.78 -31.26
CA VAL A 298 -5.91 23.42 -31.23
C VAL A 298 -5.89 22.73 -32.62
N ASN A 299 -5.66 23.50 -33.68
CA ASN A 299 -5.56 23.05 -35.06
C ASN A 299 -4.43 22.08 -35.40
N LYS A 300 -3.32 22.01 -34.62
CA LYS A 300 -2.25 21.07 -34.98
C LYS A 300 -2.45 19.69 -34.36
N MET A 301 -2.94 19.64 -33.11
CA MET A 301 -3.33 18.34 -32.49
C MET A 301 -4.55 17.74 -33.17
N LEU A 302 -5.56 18.53 -33.50
CA LEU A 302 -6.72 18.09 -34.29
C LEU A 302 -6.36 17.56 -35.69
N SER A 303 -5.30 18.06 -36.33
CA SER A 303 -4.81 17.57 -37.62
C SER A 303 -4.17 16.18 -37.49
N GLU A 304 -3.32 15.99 -36.49
CA GLU A 304 -2.66 14.69 -36.26
C GLU A 304 -3.68 13.62 -35.77
N ASP A 305 -4.62 13.99 -34.89
CA ASP A 305 -5.69 13.10 -34.46
C ASP A 305 -6.67 12.77 -35.60
N LEU A 306 -6.96 13.68 -36.49
CA LEU A 306 -7.79 13.42 -37.68
C LEU A 306 -7.09 12.50 -38.68
N GLU A 307 -5.76 12.66 -38.89
CA GLU A 307 -4.97 11.71 -39.68
C GLU A 307 -4.95 10.31 -39.08
N LEU A 308 -4.80 10.18 -37.77
CA LEU A 308 -4.88 8.90 -37.06
C LEU A 308 -6.28 8.25 -37.14
N ILE A 309 -7.34 9.03 -37.10
CA ILE A 309 -8.72 8.56 -37.24
C ILE A 309 -8.97 8.11 -38.71
N GLU A 310 -8.45 8.81 -39.72
CA GLU A 310 -8.52 8.40 -41.12
C GLU A 310 -7.75 7.12 -41.40
N ILE A 311 -6.54 6.99 -40.84
CA ILE A 311 -5.73 5.76 -40.95
C ILE A 311 -6.44 4.59 -40.26
N SER A 312 -7.05 4.81 -39.10
CA SER A 312 -7.84 3.80 -38.40
C SER A 312 -9.07 3.35 -39.18
N LYS A 313 -9.77 4.30 -39.83
CA LYS A 313 -10.93 4.00 -40.69
C LYS A 313 -10.53 3.28 -41.98
N SER A 314 -9.41 3.62 -42.58
CA SER A 314 -8.93 2.92 -43.80
C SER A 314 -8.54 1.47 -43.50
N ARG A 315 -7.91 1.22 -42.33
CA ARG A 315 -7.57 -0.14 -41.88
C ARG A 315 -8.79 -0.99 -41.49
N SER A 316 -9.86 -0.37 -40.99
CA SER A 316 -11.09 -1.11 -40.66
C SER A 316 -11.91 -1.53 -41.88
N SER A 317 -11.61 -0.98 -43.05
CA SER A 317 -12.22 -1.38 -44.34
C SER A 317 -11.40 -2.42 -45.11
N GLU A 318 -10.21 -2.79 -44.66
CA GLU A 318 -9.44 -3.88 -45.25
C GLU A 318 -10.03 -5.22 -44.83
N THR A 319 -10.40 -6.00 -45.82
CA THR A 319 -10.93 -7.37 -45.63
C THR A 319 -9.83 -8.22 -45.00
N ALA A 320 -10.09 -8.78 -43.80
CA ALA A 320 -9.16 -9.69 -43.16
C ALA A 320 -8.83 -10.86 -44.09
N LEU A 321 -7.57 -10.98 -44.48
CA LEU A 321 -7.11 -12.17 -45.22
C LEU A 321 -7.11 -13.36 -44.26
N PRO A 322 -7.73 -14.50 -44.64
CA PRO A 322 -7.71 -15.69 -43.81
C PRO A 322 -6.25 -16.17 -43.67
N VAL A 323 -5.74 -16.18 -42.46
CA VAL A 323 -4.45 -16.81 -42.15
C VAL A 323 -4.68 -18.31 -42.06
N ASN A 324 -4.05 -19.03 -42.96
CA ASN A 324 -4.05 -20.49 -42.89
C ASN A 324 -3.09 -20.93 -41.79
N LEU A 325 -3.63 -21.56 -40.75
CA LEU A 325 -2.86 -22.00 -39.56
C LEU A 325 -1.95 -23.22 -39.87
N ASP A 326 -2.03 -23.78 -41.05
CA ASP A 326 -1.19 -24.92 -41.46
C ASP A 326 0.17 -24.49 -42.03
N ASP A 327 0.45 -23.18 -42.16
CA ASP A 327 1.71 -22.62 -42.65
C ASP A 327 2.60 -22.04 -41.56
N LEU A 328 2.31 -22.31 -40.26
CA LEU A 328 3.10 -22.00 -39.11
C LEU A 328 3.60 -23.26 -38.43
#